data_e9d3ffbb3d66a294a5abb4d085eb628a
#
_entry.id   e9d3ffbb3d66a294a5abb4d085eb628a
#
_cell.length_a   1.000
_cell.length_b   1.000
_cell.length_c   1.000
_cell.angle_alpha   90.00
_cell.angle_beta   90.00
_cell.angle_gamma   90.00
#
_symmetry.space_group_name_H-M   'P 1'
#
loop_
_entity.id
_entity.type
_entity.pdbx_description
1 polymer ?
#
loop_
_entity_poly.entity_id
_entity_poly.type
_entity_poly.pdbx_seq_one_letter_code
_entity_poly.pdbx_strand_id
1 'polypeptide(L)'
;MRNSNSLCDEVLSQMRPLIESVVNDVQIRALEDSTLAVIDDRSVAANTLDTLVERAEHSVTMLIPNSEDALPVVGTALRGLAARHPRDIRVRILAAPDLAGDDRLARLGAVVEGLEIRLAATAVRHAAVVVDRQVALVRSPGVATAGGASIIRAPGVVKALHDLMMTAWHRGAPLTKYQQLQEYLSSDCGTRILQMLGDGCTDEAAARELEMSVRTYRRRVADIMRLLGARSRFQAGLYASSMGLLQA
;
A
#
# COMPACT_ATOMS: atom_id res chain seq x y z
N MET A 1 11.30 -46.68 29.18
CA MET A 1 11.08 -46.52 27.74
C MET A 1 10.27 -45.25 27.37
N ARG A 2 10.25 -44.17 28.18
CA ARG A 2 9.50 -42.93 27.89
C ARG A 2 10.35 -41.75 27.41
N ASN A 3 11.70 -41.81 27.44
CA ASN A 3 12.58 -40.70 27.12
C ASN A 3 13.06 -40.63 25.66
N SER A 4 12.93 -41.70 24.87
CA SER A 4 13.44 -41.67 23.47
C SER A 4 12.53 -40.94 22.50
N ASN A 5 11.20 -40.96 22.73
CA ASN A 5 10.26 -40.23 21.84
C ASN A 5 10.33 -38.72 22.03
N SER A 6 10.52 -38.25 23.27
CA SER A 6 10.64 -36.81 23.58
C SER A 6 11.88 -36.18 22.93
N LEU A 7 12.99 -36.90 22.90
CA LEU A 7 14.23 -36.42 22.26
C LEU A 7 14.12 -36.37 20.73
N CYS A 8 13.43 -37.34 20.11
CA CYS A 8 13.14 -37.35 18.69
C CYS A 8 12.21 -36.21 18.29
N ASP A 9 11.17 -35.94 19.06
CA ASP A 9 10.23 -34.84 18.78
C ASP A 9 10.88 -33.48 18.97
N GLU A 10 11.81 -33.33 19.90
CA GLU A 10 12.57 -32.10 20.12
C GLU A 10 13.57 -31.84 18.99
N VAL A 11 14.28 -32.89 18.54
CA VAL A 11 15.20 -32.80 17.39
C VAL A 11 14.45 -32.51 16.08
N LEU A 12 13.31 -33.16 15.85
CA LEU A 12 12.46 -32.88 14.68
C LEU A 12 11.89 -31.47 14.71
N SER A 13 11.51 -30.95 15.87
CA SER A 13 11.04 -29.59 16.06
C SER A 13 12.13 -28.54 15.76
N GLN A 14 13.39 -28.84 16.12
CA GLN A 14 14.52 -27.96 15.83
C GLN A 14 15.01 -28.07 14.37
N MET A 15 14.84 -29.23 13.73
CA MET A 15 15.21 -29.42 12.33
C MET A 15 14.17 -28.86 11.35
N ARG A 16 12.91 -28.76 11.74
CA ARG A 16 11.83 -28.26 10.87
C ARG A 16 12.10 -26.86 10.29
N PRO A 17 12.47 -25.84 11.09
CA PRO A 17 12.79 -24.52 10.54
C PRO A 17 14.04 -24.51 9.65
N LEU A 18 15.00 -25.40 9.90
CA LEU A 18 16.19 -25.55 9.05
C LEU A 18 15.83 -26.19 7.70
N ILE A 19 14.99 -27.21 7.70
CA ILE A 19 14.51 -27.86 6.46
C ILE A 19 13.65 -26.87 5.66
N GLU A 20 12.74 -26.15 6.30
CA GLU A 20 11.90 -25.13 5.69
C GLU A 20 12.76 -23.99 5.09
N SER A 21 13.82 -23.55 5.77
CA SER A 21 14.78 -22.59 5.26
C SER A 21 15.54 -23.09 4.02
N VAL A 22 16.03 -24.33 4.05
CA VAL A 22 16.77 -24.93 2.92
C VAL A 22 15.85 -25.14 1.72
N VAL A 23 14.64 -25.63 1.93
CA VAL A 23 13.65 -25.82 0.85
C VAL A 23 13.26 -24.47 0.25
N ASN A 24 13.08 -23.45 1.07
CA ASN A 24 12.77 -22.09 0.61
C ASN A 24 13.95 -21.49 -0.20
N ASP A 25 15.20 -21.67 0.26
CA ASP A 25 16.40 -21.20 -0.46
C ASP A 25 16.57 -21.90 -1.81
N VAL A 26 16.27 -23.21 -1.88
CA VAL A 26 16.32 -23.97 -3.15
C VAL A 26 15.22 -23.52 -4.11
N GLN A 27 14.01 -23.30 -3.61
CA GLN A 27 12.90 -22.77 -4.42
C GLN A 27 13.19 -21.36 -4.92
N ILE A 28 13.73 -20.47 -4.07
CA ILE A 28 14.10 -19.11 -4.47
C ILE A 28 15.16 -19.14 -5.58
N ARG A 29 16.20 -19.98 -5.46
CA ARG A 29 17.23 -20.10 -6.50
C ARG A 29 16.67 -20.65 -7.83
N ALA A 30 15.77 -21.62 -7.79
CA ALA A 30 15.11 -22.12 -9.00
C ALA A 30 14.22 -21.05 -9.66
N LEU A 31 13.69 -20.10 -8.87
CA LEU A 31 12.92 -18.97 -9.36
C LEU A 31 13.82 -17.83 -9.88
N GLU A 32 15.09 -17.75 -9.43
CA GLU A 32 16.05 -16.71 -9.85
C GLU A 32 16.44 -16.83 -11.33
N ASP A 33 16.50 -18.05 -11.88
CA ASP A 33 16.86 -18.30 -13.28
C ASP A 33 15.68 -18.16 -14.27
N SER A 34 14.44 -18.02 -13.77
CA SER A 34 13.25 -17.96 -14.62
C SER A 34 12.85 -16.52 -14.97
N THR A 35 12.59 -16.27 -16.26
CA THR A 35 12.07 -14.97 -16.74
C THR A 35 10.66 -14.68 -16.20
N LEU A 36 9.87 -15.72 -15.96
CA LEU A 36 8.56 -15.71 -15.33
C LEU A 36 8.40 -16.99 -14.51
N ALA A 37 8.07 -16.85 -13.24
CA ALA A 37 7.77 -17.97 -12.36
C ALA A 37 6.49 -17.73 -11.58
N VAL A 38 5.71 -18.78 -11.36
CA VAL A 38 4.46 -18.74 -10.58
C VAL A 38 4.71 -19.42 -9.25
N ILE A 39 4.26 -18.78 -8.18
CA ILE A 39 4.32 -19.27 -6.81
C ILE A 39 2.88 -19.51 -6.38
N ASP A 40 2.52 -20.76 -6.10
CA ASP A 40 1.15 -21.11 -5.70
C ASP A 40 0.92 -21.05 -4.19
N ASP A 41 1.99 -21.07 -3.40
CA ASP A 41 1.93 -21.02 -1.95
C ASP A 41 2.10 -19.58 -1.42
N ARG A 42 1.21 -19.19 -0.50
CA ARG A 42 1.15 -17.85 0.08
C ARG A 42 2.35 -17.55 0.99
N SER A 43 2.82 -18.56 1.74
CA SER A 43 3.96 -18.40 2.64
C SER A 43 5.25 -18.23 1.86
N VAL A 44 5.40 -19.01 0.77
CA VAL A 44 6.52 -18.88 -0.17
C VAL A 44 6.49 -17.50 -0.86
N ALA A 45 5.31 -17.01 -1.25
CA ALA A 45 5.16 -15.68 -1.85
C ALA A 45 5.56 -14.56 -0.87
N ALA A 46 5.17 -14.67 0.41
CA ALA A 46 5.55 -13.71 1.45
C ALA A 46 7.07 -13.72 1.70
N ASN A 47 7.67 -14.91 1.88
CA ASN A 47 9.12 -15.05 2.08
C ASN A 47 9.92 -14.57 0.86
N THR A 48 9.38 -14.77 -0.35
CA THR A 48 9.97 -14.25 -1.57
C THR A 48 9.95 -12.73 -1.60
N LEU A 49 8.83 -12.11 -1.19
CA LEU A 49 8.74 -10.66 -1.05
C LEU A 49 9.78 -10.13 -0.07
N ASP A 50 9.87 -10.74 1.12
CA ASP A 50 10.84 -10.36 2.14
C ASP A 50 12.26 -10.40 1.57
N THR A 51 12.63 -11.52 0.94
CA THR A 51 13.96 -11.71 0.34
C THR A 51 14.25 -10.69 -0.77
N LEU A 52 13.30 -10.43 -1.67
CA LEU A 52 13.48 -9.47 -2.76
C LEU A 52 13.64 -8.04 -2.23
N VAL A 53 12.84 -7.66 -1.25
CA VAL A 53 12.88 -6.32 -0.65
C VAL A 53 14.15 -6.12 0.16
N GLU A 54 14.57 -7.11 0.95
CA GLU A 54 15.81 -7.07 1.71
C GLU A 54 17.09 -6.95 0.85
N ARG A 55 17.05 -7.48 -0.38
CA ARG A 55 18.16 -7.42 -1.33
C ARG A 55 18.14 -6.17 -2.22
N ALA A 56 17.19 -5.28 -2.04
CA ALA A 56 17.11 -4.05 -2.82
C ALA A 56 18.36 -3.17 -2.61
N GLU A 57 18.90 -2.64 -3.68
CA GLU A 57 20.08 -1.78 -3.66
C GLU A 57 19.76 -0.31 -3.92
N HIS A 58 18.70 -0.01 -4.68
CA HIS A 58 18.41 1.34 -5.15
C HIS A 58 16.97 1.79 -4.88
N SER A 59 15.99 0.92 -5.15
CA SER A 59 14.59 1.33 -5.08
C SER A 59 13.62 0.18 -4.90
N VAL A 60 12.57 0.44 -4.13
CA VAL A 60 11.41 -0.44 -3.98
C VAL A 60 10.14 0.38 -4.25
N THR A 61 9.34 -0.07 -5.21
CA THR A 61 8.03 0.54 -5.49
C THR A 61 6.95 -0.50 -5.27
N MET A 62 6.00 -0.20 -4.39
CA MET A 62 4.94 -1.12 -3.98
C MET A 62 3.57 -0.56 -4.34
N LEU A 63 2.68 -1.43 -4.81
CA LEU A 63 1.25 -1.19 -4.99
C LEU A 63 0.50 -2.07 -4.02
N ILE A 64 -0.25 -1.46 -3.08
CA ILE A 64 -0.90 -2.16 -1.97
C ILE A 64 -2.41 -2.06 -2.12
N PRO A 65 -3.12 -3.18 -2.38
CA PRO A 65 -4.58 -3.23 -2.37
C PRO A 65 -5.13 -3.21 -0.94
N ASN A 66 -6.40 -2.87 -0.80
CA ASN A 66 -7.12 -3.06 0.45
C ASN A 66 -7.43 -4.56 0.64
N SER A 67 -6.51 -5.26 1.27
CA SER A 67 -6.67 -6.65 1.68
C SER A 67 -6.09 -6.85 3.08
N GLU A 68 -6.68 -7.77 3.82
CA GLU A 68 -6.41 -7.99 5.25
C GLU A 68 -4.93 -8.27 5.55
N ASP A 69 -4.26 -8.96 4.62
CA ASP A 69 -2.87 -9.39 4.77
C ASP A 69 -1.85 -8.44 4.14
N ALA A 70 -2.27 -7.47 3.31
CA ALA A 70 -1.32 -6.69 2.53
C ALA A 70 -0.39 -5.86 3.43
N LEU A 71 -0.93 -5.13 4.40
CA LEU A 71 -0.15 -4.28 5.29
C LEU A 71 0.77 -5.06 6.25
N PRO A 72 0.34 -6.17 6.89
CA PRO A 72 1.23 -7.00 7.70
C PRO A 72 2.43 -7.54 6.92
N VAL A 73 2.20 -8.08 5.73
CA VAL A 73 3.25 -8.64 4.86
C VAL A 73 4.25 -7.56 4.43
N VAL A 74 3.76 -6.44 3.93
CA VAL A 74 4.60 -5.30 3.56
C VAL A 74 5.40 -4.76 4.76
N GLY A 75 4.75 -4.68 5.94
CA GLY A 75 5.41 -4.23 7.16
C GLY A 75 6.58 -5.13 7.59
N THR A 76 6.48 -6.44 7.36
CA THR A 76 7.58 -7.39 7.63
C THR A 76 8.73 -7.16 6.66
N ALA A 77 8.46 -7.11 5.36
CA ALA A 77 9.48 -6.84 4.33
C ALA A 77 10.23 -5.52 4.55
N LEU A 78 9.50 -4.45 4.90
CA LEU A 78 10.12 -3.15 5.18
C LEU A 78 10.97 -3.14 6.45
N ARG A 79 10.61 -3.91 7.49
CA ARG A 79 11.47 -4.05 8.69
C ARG A 79 12.77 -4.78 8.35
N GLY A 80 12.71 -5.84 7.53
CA GLY A 80 13.90 -6.54 7.03
C GLY A 80 14.82 -5.59 6.24
N LEU A 81 14.25 -4.79 5.34
CA LEU A 81 14.97 -3.78 4.58
C LEU A 81 15.66 -2.75 5.50
N ALA A 82 14.91 -2.18 6.45
CA ALA A 82 15.42 -1.18 7.39
C ALA A 82 16.56 -1.70 8.26
N ALA A 83 16.53 -3.00 8.63
CA ALA A 83 17.57 -3.63 9.41
C ALA A 83 18.89 -3.77 8.63
N ARG A 84 18.85 -3.94 7.30
CA ARG A 84 20.01 -4.14 6.44
C ARG A 84 20.55 -2.84 5.83
N HIS A 85 19.67 -1.93 5.43
CA HIS A 85 20.00 -0.74 4.67
C HIS A 85 19.32 0.51 5.26
N PRO A 86 19.87 1.13 6.32
CA PRO A 86 19.17 2.20 7.02
C PRO A 86 18.99 3.51 6.25
N ARG A 87 19.70 3.79 5.12
CA ARG A 87 19.75 5.18 4.61
C ARG A 87 19.68 5.48 3.12
N ASP A 88 19.82 4.53 2.20
CA ASP A 88 20.02 4.91 0.78
C ASP A 88 19.01 4.34 -0.22
N ILE A 89 18.00 3.61 0.21
CA ILE A 89 17.02 2.99 -0.70
C ILE A 89 15.77 3.85 -0.79
N ARG A 90 15.39 4.20 -2.02
CA ARG A 90 14.13 4.91 -2.26
C ARG A 90 12.95 3.96 -2.20
N VAL A 91 12.11 4.12 -1.19
CA VAL A 91 10.90 3.31 -1.01
C VAL A 91 9.66 4.13 -1.30
N ARG A 92 8.79 3.63 -2.19
CA ARG A 92 7.52 4.24 -2.57
C ARG A 92 6.38 3.26 -2.41
N ILE A 93 5.33 3.67 -1.74
CA ILE A 93 4.11 2.91 -1.55
C ILE A 93 2.94 3.66 -2.17
N LEU A 94 2.29 3.07 -3.17
CA LEU A 94 1.00 3.50 -3.68
C LEU A 94 -0.07 2.60 -3.08
N ALA A 95 -0.80 3.08 -2.09
CA ALA A 95 -1.83 2.33 -1.38
C ALA A 95 -3.22 2.56 -1.98
N ALA A 96 -4.10 1.58 -1.83
CA ALA A 96 -5.51 1.74 -2.15
C ALA A 96 -6.11 2.90 -1.33
N PRO A 97 -7.03 3.70 -1.91
CA PRO A 97 -7.62 4.84 -1.22
C PRO A 97 -8.35 4.45 0.07
N ASP A 98 -8.96 3.27 0.10
CA ASP A 98 -9.68 2.74 1.27
C ASP A 98 -8.76 2.46 2.48
N LEU A 99 -7.44 2.42 2.27
CA LEU A 99 -6.45 2.28 3.35
C LEU A 99 -6.08 3.62 3.99
N ALA A 100 -6.64 4.71 3.52
CA ALA A 100 -6.28 6.06 3.94
C ALA A 100 -6.44 6.30 5.46
N GLY A 101 -7.46 5.71 6.08
CA GLY A 101 -7.73 5.78 7.53
C GLY A 101 -7.09 4.64 8.35
N ASP A 102 -6.32 3.75 7.73
CA ASP A 102 -5.71 2.64 8.46
C ASP A 102 -4.41 3.07 9.15
N ASP A 103 -4.42 3.07 10.48
CA ASP A 103 -3.24 3.42 11.30
C ASP A 103 -2.01 2.56 11.00
N ARG A 104 -2.20 1.32 10.50
CA ARG A 104 -1.09 0.45 10.10
C ARG A 104 -0.33 1.04 8.93
N LEU A 105 -1.04 1.63 7.94
CA LEU A 105 -0.41 2.31 6.81
C LEU A 105 0.40 3.53 7.27
N ALA A 106 -0.15 4.33 8.19
CA ALA A 106 0.55 5.48 8.74
C ALA A 106 1.84 5.06 9.49
N ARG A 107 1.78 3.95 10.24
CA ARG A 107 2.94 3.41 10.96
C ARG A 107 4.06 2.90 10.05
N LEU A 108 3.77 2.49 8.81
CA LEU A 108 4.83 2.11 7.86
C LEU A 108 5.80 3.26 7.59
N GLY A 109 5.32 4.52 7.60
CA GLY A 109 6.16 5.70 7.43
C GLY A 109 7.26 5.87 8.48
N ALA A 110 7.10 5.25 9.66
CA ALA A 110 8.10 5.27 10.72
C ALA A 110 9.13 4.12 10.62
N VAL A 111 8.93 3.14 9.72
CA VAL A 111 9.78 1.94 9.60
C VAL A 111 11.02 2.22 8.78
N VAL A 112 10.90 2.98 7.70
CA VAL A 112 12.00 3.28 6.77
C VAL A 112 12.12 4.80 6.62
N GLU A 113 13.31 5.33 6.85
CA GLU A 113 13.57 6.76 6.64
C GLU A 113 13.39 7.12 5.15
N GLY A 114 12.67 8.21 4.88
CA GLY A 114 12.42 8.65 3.50
C GLY A 114 11.36 7.84 2.73
N LEU A 115 10.62 6.94 3.39
CA LEU A 115 9.48 6.26 2.79
C LEU A 115 8.42 7.27 2.34
N GLU A 116 8.10 7.24 1.05
CA GLU A 116 7.03 8.04 0.48
C GLU A 116 5.76 7.18 0.32
N ILE A 117 4.64 7.63 0.90
CA ILE A 117 3.33 6.95 0.77
C ILE A 117 2.36 7.88 0.06
N ARG A 118 1.70 7.36 -0.98
CA ARG A 118 0.60 8.02 -1.67
C ARG A 118 -0.62 7.11 -1.74
N LEU A 119 -1.78 7.72 -1.77
CA LEU A 119 -3.05 7.05 -2.03
C LEU A 119 -3.33 7.10 -3.52
N ALA A 120 -3.71 5.97 -4.10
CA ALA A 120 -4.09 5.89 -5.50
C ALA A 120 -5.37 6.70 -5.76
N ALA A 121 -5.52 7.24 -6.98
CA ALA A 121 -6.73 7.96 -7.37
C ALA A 121 -7.91 7.02 -7.70
N THR A 122 -7.67 5.72 -7.81
CA THR A 122 -8.66 4.70 -8.16
C THR A 122 -8.43 3.43 -7.34
N ALA A 123 -9.42 2.56 -7.29
CA ALA A 123 -9.33 1.28 -6.60
C ALA A 123 -8.13 0.44 -7.08
N VAL A 124 -7.38 -0.08 -6.13
CA VAL A 124 -6.22 -0.96 -6.36
C VAL A 124 -6.65 -2.39 -6.05
N ARG A 125 -6.63 -3.25 -7.06
CA ARG A 125 -7.07 -4.66 -6.93
C ARG A 125 -5.93 -5.65 -6.83
N HIS A 126 -4.74 -5.29 -7.34
CA HIS A 126 -3.59 -6.18 -7.41
C HIS A 126 -2.48 -5.66 -6.50
N ALA A 127 -1.80 -6.57 -5.80
CA ALA A 127 -0.55 -6.24 -5.16
C ALA A 127 0.58 -6.38 -6.17
N ALA A 128 1.49 -5.42 -6.20
CA ALA A 128 2.69 -5.50 -7.02
C ALA A 128 3.86 -4.83 -6.30
N VAL A 129 5.03 -5.42 -6.44
CA VAL A 129 6.28 -4.86 -5.97
C VAL A 129 7.29 -4.90 -7.11
N VAL A 130 7.96 -3.80 -7.34
CA VAL A 130 9.08 -3.70 -8.27
C VAL A 130 10.32 -3.30 -7.49
N VAL A 131 11.36 -4.12 -7.56
CA VAL A 131 12.65 -3.92 -6.90
C VAL A 131 13.69 -3.59 -7.96
N ASP A 132 14.40 -2.49 -7.77
CA ASP A 132 15.51 -1.99 -8.60
C ASP A 132 15.21 -1.89 -10.11
N ARG A 133 13.92 -1.92 -10.49
CA ARG A 133 13.44 -2.01 -11.87
C ARG A 133 13.94 -3.26 -12.61
N GLN A 134 14.35 -4.29 -11.89
CA GLN A 134 14.90 -5.53 -12.42
C GLN A 134 13.98 -6.72 -12.20
N VAL A 135 13.25 -6.73 -11.09
CA VAL A 135 12.32 -7.80 -10.74
C VAL A 135 11.00 -7.24 -10.25
N ALA A 136 9.92 -7.91 -10.62
CA ALA A 136 8.59 -7.61 -10.10
C ALA A 136 7.97 -8.88 -9.48
N LEU A 137 7.27 -8.70 -8.37
CA LEU A 137 6.38 -9.69 -7.77
C LEU A 137 4.96 -9.16 -7.87
N VAL A 138 4.08 -9.91 -8.52
CA VAL A 138 2.67 -9.51 -8.73
C VAL A 138 1.76 -10.57 -8.15
N ARG A 139 0.78 -10.14 -7.35
CA ARG A 139 -0.28 -10.99 -6.82
C ARG A 139 -1.64 -10.47 -7.28
N SER A 140 -2.38 -11.35 -7.97
CA SER A 140 -3.73 -11.04 -8.47
C SER A 140 -4.76 -11.83 -7.69
N PRO A 141 -5.84 -11.22 -7.20
CA PRO A 141 -6.95 -11.96 -6.63
C PRO A 141 -7.62 -12.81 -7.73
N GLY A 142 -7.79 -14.11 -7.48
CA GLY A 142 -8.56 -15.01 -8.34
C GLY A 142 -7.82 -15.67 -9.51
N VAL A 143 -6.52 -15.47 -9.67
CA VAL A 143 -5.70 -16.21 -10.64
C VAL A 143 -4.85 -17.22 -9.88
N ALA A 144 -5.14 -18.50 -10.07
CA ALA A 144 -4.58 -19.66 -9.36
C ALA A 144 -5.05 -19.81 -7.89
N THR A 145 -4.85 -20.99 -7.33
CA THR A 145 -5.15 -21.39 -5.95
C THR A 145 -4.88 -20.27 -4.92
N ALA A 146 -5.74 -20.13 -3.96
CA ALA A 146 -5.83 -19.03 -2.99
C ALA A 146 -4.46 -18.55 -2.45
N GLY A 147 -3.84 -17.54 -3.06
CA GLY A 147 -2.65 -16.88 -2.54
C GLY A 147 -1.44 -16.77 -3.47
N GLY A 148 -1.52 -17.26 -4.69
CA GLY A 148 -0.41 -17.29 -5.64
C GLY A 148 0.14 -15.91 -6.04
N ALA A 149 1.41 -15.88 -6.40
CA ALA A 149 2.13 -14.71 -6.90
C ALA A 149 2.95 -15.09 -8.14
N SER A 150 3.27 -14.10 -8.97
CA SER A 150 4.14 -14.27 -10.12
C SER A 150 5.40 -13.43 -9.97
N ILE A 151 6.57 -14.04 -10.13
CA ILE A 151 7.84 -13.32 -10.23
C ILE A 151 8.11 -13.07 -11.71
N ILE A 152 8.46 -11.85 -12.06
CA ILE A 152 8.72 -11.40 -13.42
C ILE A 152 10.12 -10.78 -13.45
N ARG A 153 11.00 -11.29 -14.32
CA ARG A 153 12.34 -10.77 -14.56
C ARG A 153 12.55 -10.33 -16.01
N ALA A 154 11.54 -10.45 -16.87
CA ALA A 154 11.59 -9.95 -18.24
C ALA A 154 11.73 -8.42 -18.23
N PRO A 155 12.87 -7.85 -18.71
CA PRO A 155 13.17 -6.43 -18.50
C PRO A 155 12.10 -5.49 -19.10
N GLY A 156 11.56 -5.83 -20.27
CA GLY A 156 10.50 -5.04 -20.92
C GLY A 156 9.20 -5.02 -20.12
N VAL A 157 8.83 -6.16 -19.50
CA VAL A 157 7.61 -6.28 -18.69
C VAL A 157 7.78 -5.55 -17.36
N VAL A 158 8.93 -5.73 -16.70
CA VAL A 158 9.24 -5.03 -15.44
C VAL A 158 9.25 -3.52 -15.63
N LYS A 159 9.88 -3.05 -16.75
CA LYS A 159 9.87 -1.63 -17.09
C LYS A 159 8.46 -1.11 -17.32
N ALA A 160 7.65 -1.80 -18.11
CA ALA A 160 6.27 -1.38 -18.41
C ALA A 160 5.42 -1.32 -17.12
N LEU A 161 5.53 -2.33 -16.24
CA LEU A 161 4.85 -2.35 -14.95
C LEU A 161 5.28 -1.18 -14.07
N HIS A 162 6.60 -0.94 -13.96
CA HIS A 162 7.13 0.19 -13.21
C HIS A 162 6.61 1.54 -13.74
N ASP A 163 6.61 1.75 -15.06
CA ASP A 163 6.14 2.99 -15.68
C ASP A 163 4.64 3.20 -15.44
N LEU A 164 3.82 2.14 -15.45
CA LEU A 164 2.41 2.18 -15.07
C LEU A 164 2.24 2.57 -13.60
N MET A 165 3.00 1.94 -12.70
CA MET A 165 2.97 2.28 -11.28
C MET A 165 3.39 3.72 -11.03
N MET A 166 4.41 4.22 -11.73
CA MET A 166 4.84 5.62 -11.62
C MET A 166 3.83 6.61 -12.20
N THR A 167 3.11 6.23 -13.26
CA THR A 167 2.00 7.04 -13.78
C THR A 167 0.88 7.18 -12.74
N ALA A 168 0.50 6.07 -12.10
CA ALA A 168 -0.48 6.07 -11.01
C ALA A 168 0.04 6.84 -9.76
N TRP A 169 1.33 6.70 -9.45
CA TRP A 169 2.01 7.44 -8.39
C TRP A 169 1.90 8.96 -8.54
N HIS A 170 2.15 9.48 -9.74
CA HIS A 170 2.08 10.93 -9.98
C HIS A 170 0.65 11.47 -9.88
N ARG A 171 -0.36 10.64 -10.10
CA ARG A 171 -1.78 10.98 -9.93
C ARG A 171 -2.26 10.81 -8.49
N GLY A 172 -1.54 10.05 -7.68
CA GLY A 172 -1.89 9.76 -6.29
C GLY A 172 -1.67 10.96 -5.37
N ALA A 173 -2.47 11.02 -4.30
CA ALA A 173 -2.35 12.05 -3.25
C ALA A 173 -1.39 11.59 -2.14
N PRO A 174 -0.47 12.43 -1.64
CA PRO A 174 0.34 12.10 -0.47
C PRO A 174 -0.52 11.76 0.75
N LEU A 175 -0.17 10.69 1.48
CA LEU A 175 -0.88 10.28 2.69
C LEU A 175 -0.95 11.39 3.74
N THR A 176 0.11 12.21 3.85
CA THR A 176 0.16 13.36 4.76
C THR A 176 -0.95 14.39 4.49
N LYS A 177 -1.32 14.60 3.22
CA LYS A 177 -2.44 15.49 2.88
C LYS A 177 -3.78 14.91 3.33
N TYR A 178 -3.95 13.59 3.23
CA TYR A 178 -5.14 12.94 3.75
C TYR A 178 -5.24 13.09 5.28
N GLN A 179 -4.14 12.88 5.99
CA GLN A 179 -4.09 13.05 7.45
C GLN A 179 -4.45 14.49 7.86
N GLN A 180 -3.88 15.50 7.19
CA GLN A 180 -4.24 16.90 7.39
C GLN A 180 -5.72 17.18 7.12
N LEU A 181 -6.27 16.54 6.08
CA LEU A 181 -7.69 16.65 5.77
C LEU A 181 -8.55 16.00 6.86
N GLN A 182 -8.19 14.82 7.33
CA GLN A 182 -8.88 14.14 8.43
C GLN A 182 -8.88 14.99 9.71
N GLU A 183 -7.75 15.59 10.05
CA GLU A 183 -7.65 16.52 11.18
C GLU A 183 -8.56 17.74 10.98
N TYR A 184 -8.61 18.30 9.78
CA TYR A 184 -9.52 19.39 9.44
C TYR A 184 -11.00 18.98 9.52
N LEU A 185 -11.33 17.75 9.07
CA LEU A 185 -12.68 17.19 9.08
C LEU A 185 -13.11 16.67 10.46
N SER A 186 -12.20 16.49 11.42
CA SER A 186 -12.55 16.05 12.79
C SER A 186 -13.43 17.07 13.53
N SER A 187 -13.52 18.31 13.02
CA SER A 187 -14.55 19.27 13.44
C SER A 187 -15.88 18.95 12.75
N ASP A 188 -16.99 18.92 13.50
CA ASP A 188 -18.36 18.68 12.97
C ASP A 188 -18.69 19.53 11.74
N CYS A 189 -18.18 20.75 11.70
CA CYS A 189 -18.38 21.66 10.59
C CYS A 189 -17.63 21.23 9.31
N GLY A 190 -16.44 20.63 9.43
CA GLY A 190 -15.63 20.20 8.28
C GLY A 190 -16.30 19.07 7.51
N THR A 191 -16.75 18.04 8.20
CA THR A 191 -17.45 16.89 7.62
C THR A 191 -18.76 17.31 6.93
N ARG A 192 -19.57 18.16 7.57
CA ARG A 192 -20.81 18.67 6.99
C ARG A 192 -20.56 19.51 5.73
N ILE A 193 -19.53 20.35 5.71
CA ILE A 193 -19.14 21.11 4.50
C ILE A 193 -18.77 20.18 3.36
N LEU A 194 -17.98 19.13 3.64
CA LEU A 194 -17.57 18.16 2.64
C LEU A 194 -18.78 17.40 2.08
N GLN A 195 -19.74 17.04 2.93
CA GLN A 195 -20.97 16.36 2.52
C GLN A 195 -21.82 17.24 1.61
N MET A 196 -22.05 18.52 1.98
CA MET A 196 -22.77 19.46 1.14
C MET A 196 -22.10 19.75 -0.19
N LEU A 197 -20.76 19.71 -0.21
CA LEU A 197 -19.98 19.79 -1.43
C LEU A 197 -20.22 18.56 -2.33
N GLY A 198 -20.27 17.36 -1.75
CA GLY A 198 -20.57 16.10 -2.41
C GLY A 198 -21.99 16.07 -2.98
N ASP A 199 -22.95 16.57 -2.23
CA ASP A 199 -24.37 16.65 -2.60
C ASP A 199 -24.67 17.73 -3.67
N GLY A 200 -23.66 18.53 -4.02
CA GLY A 200 -23.81 19.57 -5.04
C GLY A 200 -24.62 20.79 -4.56
N CYS A 201 -24.75 21.02 -3.27
CA CYS A 201 -25.44 22.17 -2.71
C CYS A 201 -24.83 23.51 -3.20
N THR A 202 -25.69 24.52 -3.40
CA THR A 202 -25.19 25.88 -3.68
C THR A 202 -24.55 26.48 -2.43
N ASP A 203 -23.62 27.43 -2.62
CA ASP A 203 -22.94 28.10 -1.50
C ASP A 203 -23.91 28.76 -0.52
N GLU A 204 -24.96 29.37 -1.07
CA GLU A 204 -25.98 30.06 -0.30
C GLU A 204 -26.84 29.08 0.51
N ALA A 205 -27.22 27.95 -0.08
CA ALA A 205 -27.98 26.91 0.62
C ALA A 205 -27.17 26.27 1.73
N ALA A 206 -25.95 25.85 1.42
CA ALA A 206 -25.03 25.24 2.38
C ALA A 206 -24.64 26.19 3.51
N ALA A 207 -24.34 27.45 3.21
CA ALA A 207 -24.03 28.46 4.24
C ALA A 207 -25.19 28.70 5.20
N ARG A 208 -26.43 28.73 4.66
CA ARG A 208 -27.65 28.89 5.48
C ARG A 208 -27.86 27.69 6.40
N GLU A 209 -27.72 26.49 5.90
CA GLU A 209 -27.90 25.26 6.68
C GLU A 209 -26.82 25.09 7.77
N LEU A 210 -25.60 25.56 7.48
CA LEU A 210 -24.48 25.52 8.42
C LEU A 210 -24.41 26.74 9.33
N GLU A 211 -25.42 27.65 9.27
CA GLU A 211 -25.51 28.89 10.08
C GLU A 211 -24.23 29.75 9.99
N MET A 212 -23.64 29.83 8.79
CA MET A 212 -22.45 30.64 8.55
C MET A 212 -22.61 31.58 7.37
N SER A 213 -21.69 32.57 7.27
CA SER A 213 -21.69 33.45 6.08
C SER A 213 -21.23 32.70 4.84
N VAL A 214 -21.75 33.06 3.65
CA VAL A 214 -21.31 32.51 2.34
C VAL A 214 -19.80 32.71 2.14
N ARG A 215 -19.24 33.82 2.61
CA ARG A 215 -17.79 34.07 2.58
C ARG A 215 -17.02 33.06 3.41
N THR A 216 -17.51 32.71 4.59
CA THR A 216 -16.89 31.69 5.46
C THR A 216 -16.97 30.31 4.82
N TYR A 217 -18.13 29.93 4.27
CA TYR A 217 -18.32 28.68 3.57
C TYR A 217 -17.34 28.55 2.40
N ARG A 218 -17.29 29.55 1.52
CA ARG A 218 -16.36 29.56 0.35
C ARG A 218 -14.90 29.40 0.75
N ARG A 219 -14.48 30.06 1.84
CA ARG A 219 -13.11 29.90 2.36
C ARG A 219 -12.84 28.46 2.82
N ARG A 220 -13.77 27.86 3.56
CA ARG A 220 -13.62 26.48 4.03
C ARG A 220 -13.63 25.46 2.89
N VAL A 221 -14.47 25.66 1.88
CA VAL A 221 -14.45 24.86 0.65
C VAL A 221 -13.10 24.98 -0.07
N ALA A 222 -12.54 26.18 -0.18
CA ALA A 222 -11.23 26.40 -0.76
C ALA A 222 -10.11 25.69 0.03
N ASP A 223 -10.19 25.66 1.36
CA ASP A 223 -9.24 24.94 2.22
C ASP A 223 -9.33 23.43 1.99
N ILE A 224 -10.55 22.85 1.93
CA ILE A 224 -10.78 21.44 1.60
C ILE A 224 -10.23 21.11 0.21
N MET A 225 -10.54 21.92 -0.80
CA MET A 225 -10.03 21.72 -2.16
C MET A 225 -8.51 21.73 -2.22
N ARG A 226 -7.86 22.62 -1.48
CA ARG A 226 -6.39 22.69 -1.39
C ARG A 226 -5.81 21.44 -0.73
N LEU A 227 -6.40 20.95 0.35
CA LEU A 227 -5.97 19.73 1.04
C LEU A 227 -6.15 18.50 0.15
N LEU A 228 -7.26 18.40 -0.58
CA LEU A 228 -7.50 17.34 -1.56
C LEU A 228 -6.63 17.46 -2.82
N GLY A 229 -6.01 18.62 -3.08
CA GLY A 229 -5.32 18.89 -4.34
C GLY A 229 -6.29 19.01 -5.53
N ALA A 230 -7.56 19.30 -5.27
CA ALA A 230 -8.60 19.41 -6.28
C ALA A 230 -8.60 20.82 -6.92
N ARG A 231 -8.79 20.86 -8.25
CA ARG A 231 -8.88 22.10 -9.04
C ARG A 231 -10.32 22.60 -9.22
N SER A 232 -11.31 21.76 -8.92
CA SER A 232 -12.73 22.10 -8.98
C SER A 232 -13.49 21.41 -7.84
N ARG A 233 -14.69 21.90 -7.51
CA ARG A 233 -15.58 21.29 -6.53
C ARG A 233 -15.97 19.86 -6.90
N PHE A 234 -16.28 19.65 -8.18
CA PHE A 234 -16.57 18.30 -8.69
C PHE A 234 -15.39 17.34 -8.44
N GLN A 235 -14.18 17.79 -8.72
CA GLN A 235 -12.98 17.00 -8.47
C GLN A 235 -12.76 16.75 -6.97
N ALA A 236 -13.07 17.72 -6.11
CA ALA A 236 -13.00 17.56 -4.67
C ALA A 236 -14.01 16.51 -4.16
N GLY A 237 -15.24 16.54 -4.63
CA GLY A 237 -16.27 15.54 -4.33
C GLY A 237 -15.85 14.14 -4.79
N LEU A 238 -15.33 14.01 -6.01
CA LEU A 238 -14.84 12.74 -6.54
C LEU A 238 -13.68 12.17 -5.70
N TYR A 239 -12.72 13.00 -5.33
CA TYR A 239 -11.59 12.56 -4.48
C TYR A 239 -12.06 12.19 -3.06
N ALA A 240 -12.94 12.98 -2.46
CA ALA A 240 -13.51 12.68 -1.16
C ALA A 240 -14.29 11.36 -1.16
N SER A 241 -15.08 11.10 -2.19
CA SER A 241 -15.79 9.83 -2.37
C SER A 241 -14.83 8.64 -2.54
N SER A 242 -13.79 8.79 -3.39
CA SER A 242 -12.80 7.72 -3.60
C SER A 242 -11.97 7.40 -2.35
N MET A 243 -11.86 8.34 -1.43
CA MET A 243 -11.17 8.19 -0.14
C MET A 243 -12.11 7.72 0.99
N GLY A 244 -13.39 7.42 0.70
CA GLY A 244 -14.37 7.01 1.70
C GLY A 244 -14.76 8.12 2.71
N LEU A 245 -14.53 9.39 2.34
CA LEU A 245 -14.83 10.55 3.20
C LEU A 245 -16.26 11.06 3.05
N LEU A 246 -16.97 10.63 2.01
CA LEU A 246 -18.39 10.88 1.79
C LEU A 246 -19.14 9.58 2.06
N GLN A 247 -20.13 9.63 2.96
CA GLN A 247 -21.08 8.55 3.12
C GLN A 247 -22.08 8.62 1.95
N ALA A 248 -22.28 7.50 1.27
CA ALA A 248 -23.29 7.37 0.23
C ALA A 248 -24.69 7.31 0.84
#